data_6746aad233b9ebbf7dea22790911cd44
#
_entry.id   6746aad233b9ebbf7dea22790911cd44
#
_cell.length_a   1.000
_cell.length_b   1.000
_cell.length_c   1.000
_cell.angle_alpha   90.00
_cell.angle_beta   90.00
_cell.angle_gamma   90.00
#
_symmetry.space_group_name_H-M   'P 1'
#
loop_
_entity.id
_entity.type
_entity.pdbx_description
1 polymer ?
#
loop_
_entity_poly.entity_id
_entity_poly.type
_entity_poly.pdbx_seq_one_letter_code
_entity_poly.pdbx_strand_id
1 'polypeptide(L)'
;MNAESFDVAVVGGGLHGLSAALHLARAGRRVVVIERRWTGRHASGATAAGVRTLNRDLAEVPISLEAMAMWHRIEEIVGDDCGFQAQGQLNVAERDEHMPTLVQREARMRGLGYAHEELI
;
A
#
# COMPACT_ATOMS: atom_id res chain seq x y z
N MET A 1 32.47 17.08 19.66
CA MET A 1 31.46 16.57 18.69
C MET A 1 30.17 16.36 19.47
N ASN A 2 29.12 17.09 19.15
CA ASN A 2 27.82 16.84 19.77
C ASN A 2 27.25 15.55 19.16
N ALA A 3 27.11 14.50 19.97
CA ALA A 3 26.44 13.28 19.54
C ALA A 3 24.94 13.58 19.39
N GLU A 4 24.41 13.45 18.18
CA GLU A 4 22.98 13.45 17.98
C GLU A 4 22.39 12.14 18.51
N SER A 5 21.30 12.23 19.26
CA SER A 5 20.60 11.04 19.77
C SER A 5 19.25 10.89 19.08
N PHE A 6 18.91 9.66 18.73
CA PHE A 6 17.63 9.29 18.11
C PHE A 6 16.91 8.26 18.96
N ASP A 7 15.58 8.28 18.90
CA ASP A 7 14.76 7.30 19.63
C ASP A 7 14.65 5.98 18.83
N VAL A 8 14.71 6.08 17.49
CA VAL A 8 14.58 4.93 16.57
C VAL A 8 15.56 5.09 15.41
N ALA A 9 16.23 4.01 15.07
CA ALA A 9 17.01 3.87 13.83
C ALA A 9 16.30 2.88 12.89
N VAL A 10 15.93 3.34 11.70
CA VAL A 10 15.36 2.51 10.62
C VAL A 10 16.47 2.16 9.66
N VAL A 11 16.75 0.87 9.48
CA VAL A 11 17.74 0.39 8.53
C VAL A 11 17.08 0.02 7.22
N GLY A 12 17.38 0.79 6.17
CA GLY A 12 16.84 0.65 4.83
C GLY A 12 15.85 1.75 4.45
N GLY A 13 16.15 2.47 3.39
CA GLY A 13 15.33 3.55 2.81
C GLY A 13 14.39 3.08 1.70
N GLY A 14 13.83 1.89 1.80
CA GLY A 14 12.74 1.42 0.94
C GLY A 14 11.38 1.90 1.39
N LEU A 15 10.32 1.57 0.64
CA LEU A 15 8.94 1.99 0.92
C LEU A 15 8.52 1.70 2.37
N HIS A 16 8.75 0.48 2.85
CA HIS A 16 8.41 0.09 4.22
C HIS A 16 9.18 0.89 5.28
N GLY A 17 10.49 1.03 5.10
CA GLY A 17 11.33 1.77 6.04
C GLY A 17 10.97 3.26 6.10
N LEU A 18 10.75 3.89 4.95
CA LEU A 18 10.35 5.30 4.88
C LEU A 18 8.93 5.52 5.44
N SER A 19 7.98 4.62 5.16
CA SER A 19 6.65 4.68 5.74
C SER A 19 6.69 4.55 7.26
N ALA A 20 7.43 3.57 7.79
CA ALA A 20 7.61 3.42 9.24
C ALA A 20 8.25 4.67 9.86
N ALA A 21 9.29 5.22 9.23
CA ALA A 21 9.96 6.43 9.71
C ALA A 21 9.00 7.64 9.73
N LEU A 22 8.18 7.81 8.69
CA LEU A 22 7.19 8.88 8.62
C LEU A 22 6.18 8.78 9.77
N HIS A 23 5.61 7.61 10.01
CA HIS A 23 4.62 7.42 11.07
C HIS A 23 5.23 7.59 12.47
N LEU A 24 6.45 7.11 12.70
CA LEU A 24 7.17 7.32 13.95
C LEU A 24 7.48 8.79 14.20
N ALA A 25 7.94 9.51 13.17
CA ALA A 25 8.21 10.95 13.26
C ALA A 25 6.93 11.74 13.58
N ARG A 26 5.80 11.40 12.95
CA ARG A 26 4.48 11.97 13.26
C ARG A 26 4.01 11.67 14.68
N ALA A 27 4.43 10.53 15.22
CA ALA A 27 4.20 10.19 16.64
C ALA A 27 5.19 10.88 17.60
N GLY A 28 5.95 11.87 17.12
CA GLY A 28 6.87 12.68 17.93
C GLY A 28 8.20 11.99 18.25
N ARG A 29 8.55 10.90 17.57
CA ARG A 29 9.84 10.22 17.78
C ARG A 29 10.92 10.85 16.91
N ARG A 30 12.13 10.95 17.46
CA ARG A 30 13.32 11.33 16.68
C ARG A 30 13.81 10.09 15.94
N VAL A 31 13.68 10.11 14.61
CA VAL A 31 13.97 8.96 13.78
C VAL A 31 15.15 9.26 12.86
N VAL A 32 16.07 8.31 12.75
CA VAL A 32 17.10 8.31 11.70
C VAL A 32 16.87 7.15 10.75
N VAL A 33 16.97 7.43 9.44
CA VAL A 33 16.94 6.39 8.41
C VAL A 33 18.37 6.20 7.89
N ILE A 34 18.84 4.97 7.94
CA ILE A 34 20.17 4.57 7.48
C ILE A 34 19.99 3.80 6.18
N GLU A 35 20.39 4.42 5.06
CA GLU A 35 20.35 3.80 3.73
C GLU A 35 21.76 3.75 3.14
N ARG A 36 22.16 2.59 2.65
CA ARG A 36 23.49 2.35 2.08
C ARG A 36 23.72 3.07 0.74
N ARG A 37 22.66 3.33 0.01
CA ARG A 37 22.70 3.95 -1.32
C ARG A 37 21.79 5.18 -1.34
N TRP A 38 20.75 5.17 -2.16
CA TRP A 38 19.69 6.18 -2.19
C TRP A 38 18.33 5.52 -1.96
N THR A 39 17.40 6.29 -1.46
CA THR A 39 16.06 5.82 -1.13
C THR A 39 15.36 5.21 -2.33
N GLY A 40 14.62 4.11 -2.12
CA GLY A 40 13.92 3.40 -3.18
C GLY A 40 14.80 2.58 -4.14
N ARG A 41 16.10 2.48 -3.92
CA ARG A 41 17.07 1.90 -4.87
C ARG A 41 16.77 0.48 -5.31
N HIS A 42 16.32 -0.36 -4.39
CA HIS A 42 16.20 -1.81 -4.64
C HIS A 42 14.75 -2.21 -4.97
N ALA A 43 14.16 -3.12 -4.20
CA ALA A 43 12.82 -3.67 -4.47
C ALA A 43 11.74 -2.58 -4.63
N SER A 44 11.79 -1.52 -3.84
CA SER A 44 10.82 -0.42 -3.93
C SER A 44 10.93 0.38 -5.24
N GLY A 45 12.13 0.53 -5.79
CA GLY A 45 12.34 1.21 -7.07
C GLY A 45 12.17 0.31 -8.29
N ALA A 46 12.10 -1.00 -8.09
CA ALA A 46 11.88 -1.99 -9.15
C ALA A 46 10.42 -2.52 -9.18
N THR A 47 9.51 -1.79 -8.55
CA THR A 47 8.08 -2.14 -8.52
C THR A 47 7.38 -1.84 -9.83
N ALA A 48 6.30 -2.58 -10.12
CA ALA A 48 5.35 -2.25 -11.19
C ALA A 48 4.41 -1.08 -10.81
N ALA A 49 4.61 -0.45 -9.66
CA ALA A 49 3.85 0.67 -9.12
C ALA A 49 2.34 0.44 -8.99
N GLY A 50 1.89 -0.82 -8.93
CA GLY A 50 0.48 -1.16 -8.77
C GLY A 50 0.02 -1.05 -7.30
N VAL A 51 -0.90 -0.15 -7.02
CA VAL A 51 -1.63 -0.08 -5.75
C VAL A 51 -3.02 -0.65 -5.98
N ARG A 52 -3.39 -1.72 -5.25
CA ARG A 52 -4.64 -2.43 -5.52
C ARG A 52 -5.28 -3.01 -4.26
N THR A 53 -6.60 -3.12 -4.29
CA THR A 53 -7.40 -3.92 -3.34
C THR A 53 -7.98 -5.17 -3.98
N LEU A 54 -8.18 -5.17 -5.31
CA LEU A 54 -8.74 -6.29 -6.06
C LEU A 54 -7.88 -7.55 -5.94
N ASN A 55 -8.51 -8.71 -5.76
CA ASN A 55 -7.85 -10.02 -5.66
C ASN A 55 -6.79 -10.13 -4.54
N ARG A 56 -7.00 -9.46 -3.43
CA ARG A 56 -6.19 -9.70 -2.23
C ARG A 56 -6.59 -11.00 -1.54
N ASP A 57 -5.64 -11.62 -0.85
CA ASP A 57 -5.98 -12.64 0.13
C ASP A 57 -6.95 -12.06 1.18
N LEU A 58 -7.88 -12.87 1.67
CA LEU A 58 -8.90 -12.40 2.61
C LEU A 58 -8.32 -11.82 3.89
N ALA A 59 -7.19 -12.36 4.35
CA ALA A 59 -6.48 -11.85 5.53
C ALA A 59 -5.87 -10.47 5.28
N GLU A 60 -5.56 -10.13 4.02
CA GLU A 60 -4.97 -8.85 3.62
C GLU A 60 -6.02 -7.78 3.31
N VAL A 61 -7.29 -8.15 3.08
CA VAL A 61 -8.33 -7.20 2.65
C VAL A 61 -8.45 -6.02 3.61
N PRO A 62 -8.54 -6.18 4.95
CA PRO A 62 -8.70 -5.04 5.84
C PRO A 62 -7.56 -4.02 5.71
N ILE A 63 -6.33 -4.49 5.74
CA ILE A 63 -5.15 -3.61 5.65
C ILE A 63 -5.00 -3.00 4.24
N SER A 64 -5.42 -3.71 3.20
CA SER A 64 -5.37 -3.17 1.83
C SER A 64 -6.40 -2.06 1.62
N LEU A 65 -7.57 -2.14 2.23
CA LEU A 65 -8.59 -1.08 2.18
C LEU A 65 -8.13 0.15 2.97
N GLU A 66 -7.54 -0.04 4.16
CA GLU A 66 -6.96 1.05 4.93
C GLU A 66 -5.82 1.74 4.16
N ALA A 67 -4.91 0.95 3.57
CA ALA A 67 -3.85 1.48 2.73
C ALA A 67 -4.39 2.26 1.52
N MET A 68 -5.44 1.77 0.85
CA MET A 68 -6.06 2.46 -0.26
C MET A 68 -6.68 3.80 0.17
N ALA A 69 -7.35 3.84 1.31
CA ALA A 69 -7.88 5.09 1.87
C ALA A 69 -6.76 6.11 2.15
N MET A 70 -5.58 5.65 2.56
CA MET A 70 -4.40 6.52 2.69
C MET A 70 -3.89 6.99 1.33
N TRP A 71 -3.84 6.13 0.32
CA TRP A 71 -3.43 6.51 -1.03
C TRP A 71 -4.32 7.58 -1.66
N HIS A 72 -5.63 7.53 -1.45
CA HIS A 72 -6.54 8.60 -1.89
C HIS A 72 -6.28 9.97 -1.22
N ARG A 73 -5.52 9.97 -0.15
CA ARG A 73 -5.12 11.17 0.60
C ARG A 73 -3.60 11.35 0.63
N ILE A 74 -2.89 10.75 -0.32
CA ILE A 74 -1.43 10.72 -0.27
C ILE A 74 -0.81 12.11 -0.28
N GLU A 75 -1.36 13.03 -1.04
CA GLU A 75 -0.91 14.42 -1.10
C GLU A 75 -1.02 15.13 0.26
N GLU A 76 -2.13 14.92 1.00
CA GLU A 76 -2.28 15.43 2.37
C GLU A 76 -1.25 14.81 3.32
N ILE A 77 -0.87 13.56 3.06
CA ILE A 77 0.02 12.79 3.91
C ILE A 77 1.49 13.16 3.69
N VAL A 78 1.95 13.33 2.47
CA VAL A 78 3.37 13.52 2.16
C VAL A 78 3.67 14.85 1.46
N GLY A 79 2.66 15.62 1.05
CA GLY A 79 2.81 16.89 0.34
C GLY A 79 3.10 16.73 -1.16
N ASP A 80 2.82 15.56 -1.72
CA ASP A 80 3.05 15.20 -3.12
C ASP A 80 2.02 14.15 -3.53
N ASP A 81 1.49 14.21 -4.75
CA ASP A 81 0.53 13.24 -5.27
C ASP A 81 1.16 11.88 -5.59
N CYS A 82 2.48 11.79 -5.59
CA CYS A 82 3.28 10.61 -5.91
C CYS A 82 2.91 9.99 -7.27
N GLY A 83 2.30 10.75 -8.17
CA GLY A 83 1.76 10.26 -9.44
C GLY A 83 0.63 9.23 -9.29
N PHE A 84 -0.05 9.20 -8.14
CA PHE A 84 -1.14 8.24 -7.89
C PHE A 84 -2.37 8.56 -8.74
N GLN A 85 -2.83 7.58 -9.49
CA GLN A 85 -4.03 7.67 -10.31
C GLN A 85 -4.99 6.54 -9.95
N ALA A 86 -6.17 6.91 -9.42
CA ALA A 86 -7.21 5.97 -9.00
C ALA A 86 -8.05 5.49 -10.19
N GLN A 87 -7.43 4.82 -11.16
CA GLN A 87 -8.08 4.35 -12.39
C GLN A 87 -8.95 3.10 -12.19
N GLY A 88 -8.85 2.44 -11.04
CA GLY A 88 -9.47 1.15 -10.79
C GLY A 88 -8.68 -0.03 -11.40
N GLN A 89 -9.25 -1.21 -11.26
CA GLN A 89 -8.70 -2.45 -11.82
C GLN A 89 -9.83 -3.38 -12.22
N LEU A 90 -9.69 -4.07 -13.34
CA LEU A 90 -10.65 -5.06 -13.81
C LEU A 90 -10.02 -6.45 -13.84
N ASN A 91 -10.83 -7.44 -13.46
CA ASN A 91 -10.61 -8.84 -13.80
C ASN A 91 -11.62 -9.24 -14.87
N VAL A 92 -11.12 -9.79 -15.97
CA VAL A 92 -11.95 -10.18 -17.10
C VAL A 92 -12.02 -11.69 -17.18
N ALA A 93 -13.25 -12.24 -17.25
CA ALA A 93 -13.47 -13.62 -17.64
C ALA A 93 -13.40 -13.69 -19.17
N GLU A 94 -12.31 -14.22 -19.70
CA GLU A 94 -12.13 -14.41 -21.14
C GLU A 94 -12.97 -15.58 -21.70
N ARG A 95 -13.45 -16.46 -20.82
CA ARG A 95 -14.28 -17.64 -21.14
C ARG A 95 -15.34 -17.86 -20.07
N ASP A 96 -16.46 -18.45 -20.45
CA ASP A 96 -17.56 -18.74 -19.54
C ASP A 96 -17.15 -19.57 -18.33
N GLU A 97 -16.17 -20.46 -18.47
CA GLU A 97 -15.63 -21.28 -17.38
C GLU A 97 -14.92 -20.46 -16.28
N HIS A 98 -14.52 -19.21 -16.57
CA HIS A 98 -13.90 -18.32 -15.58
C HIS A 98 -14.92 -17.55 -14.73
N MET A 99 -16.13 -17.34 -15.26
CA MET A 99 -17.19 -16.56 -14.58
C MET A 99 -17.53 -17.08 -13.18
N PRO A 100 -17.71 -18.40 -12.95
CA PRO A 100 -18.06 -18.90 -11.63
C PRO A 100 -17.09 -18.47 -10.52
N THR A 101 -15.80 -18.37 -10.85
CA THR A 101 -14.77 -17.93 -9.89
C THR A 101 -14.96 -16.47 -9.49
N LEU A 102 -15.29 -15.60 -10.44
CA LEU A 102 -15.54 -14.18 -10.17
C LEU A 102 -16.82 -13.99 -9.37
N VAL A 103 -17.90 -14.67 -9.75
CA VAL A 103 -19.18 -14.65 -9.02
C VAL A 103 -19.02 -15.14 -7.59
N GLN A 104 -18.31 -16.25 -7.38
CA GLN A 104 -18.06 -16.78 -6.05
C GLN A 104 -17.23 -15.83 -5.19
N ARG A 105 -16.23 -15.19 -5.78
CA ARG A 105 -15.40 -14.22 -5.06
C ARG A 105 -16.21 -13.01 -4.64
N GLU A 106 -16.97 -12.42 -5.56
CA GLU A 106 -17.84 -11.26 -5.26
C GLU A 106 -18.84 -11.59 -4.13
N ALA A 107 -19.55 -12.72 -4.25
CA ALA A 107 -20.48 -13.18 -3.22
C ALA A 107 -19.79 -13.37 -1.86
N ARG A 108 -18.58 -13.93 -1.84
CA ARG A 108 -17.79 -14.09 -0.62
C ARG A 108 -17.39 -12.77 0.01
N MET A 109 -16.92 -11.80 -0.81
CA MET A 109 -16.56 -10.46 -0.34
C MET A 109 -17.75 -9.74 0.26
N ARG A 110 -18.89 -9.77 -0.43
CA ARG A 110 -20.16 -9.20 0.04
C ARG A 110 -20.63 -9.86 1.35
N GLY A 111 -20.53 -11.19 1.46
CA GLY A 111 -20.87 -11.92 2.67
C GLY A 111 -19.99 -11.57 3.88
N LEU A 112 -18.79 -11.08 3.65
CA LEU A 112 -17.87 -10.57 4.69
C LEU A 112 -18.06 -9.06 4.98
N GLY A 113 -19.01 -8.40 4.30
CA GLY A 113 -19.27 -6.96 4.47
C GLY A 113 -18.40 -6.05 3.61
N TYR A 114 -17.67 -6.58 2.64
CA TYR A 114 -16.84 -5.79 1.72
C TYR A 114 -17.59 -5.51 0.41
N ALA A 115 -17.52 -4.28 -0.06
CA ALA A 115 -18.19 -3.81 -1.28
C ALA A 115 -17.23 -3.19 -2.32
N HIS A 116 -15.92 -3.47 -2.18
CA HIS A 116 -14.89 -2.88 -3.06
C HIS A 116 -14.61 -3.73 -4.31
N GLU A 117 -15.15 -4.93 -4.40
CA GLU A 117 -15.14 -5.79 -5.59
C GLU A 117 -16.60 -5.95 -6.06
N GLU A 118 -16.86 -5.55 -7.28
CA GLU A 118 -18.18 -5.58 -7.89
C GLU A 118 -18.15 -6.32 -9.22
N LEU A 119 -19.14 -7.15 -9.46
CA LEU A 119 -19.36 -7.83 -10.74
C LEU A 119 -20.18 -6.92 -11.66
N ILE A 120 -19.66 -6.62 -12.84
CA ILE A 120 -20.28 -5.76 -13.85
C ILE A 120 -20.55 -6.52 -15.16
#